data_fae2deb93f986154c684b589d8d29ce5
#
_entry.id   fae2deb93f986154c684b589d8d29ce5
#
_cell.length_a   1.000
_cell.length_b   1.000
_cell.length_c   1.000
_cell.angle_alpha   90.00
_cell.angle_beta   90.00
_cell.angle_gamma   90.00
#
_symmetry.space_group_name_H-M   'P 1'
#
loop_
_entity.id
_entity.type
_entity.pdbx_description
1 polymer ?
#
loop_
_entity_poly.entity_id
_entity_poly.type
_entity_poly.pdbx_seq_one_letter_code
_entity_poly.pdbx_strand_id
1 'polypeptide(L)'
;MILLFGFGGVGRTYAELLYQRTGLKLCGVFDSGGGVVKKDGFTWEEVKALLSAPRGGVSKSGVGGLASLDEALEVCQVVVDVSAPNYDTGEPSLSLYKKALSRGLAVVTANKAPLALAFGEVAHKRLFYKATVMAGTPLVDLLRGLPPQRVIRVRGILNGSTNYIMTRVYKDGVSFEEAVREAREMGILEPNPRLDLEGVDPAAKLVIIANTLGRGMALRDVERKPLEPRGPVTRYLAQLDLAGGRASVEPVRLAPDDPLHVDYTMNAVEIVTEVNTVLVKGKGAGRAETSMA
;
A
#
# COMPACT_ATOMS: atom_id res chain seq x y z
N MET A 1 0.42 -5.72 22.44
CA MET A 1 -0.73 -6.49 21.93
C MET A 1 -1.34 -5.80 20.72
N ILE A 2 -1.67 -6.54 19.65
CA ILE A 2 -1.94 -6.03 18.31
C ILE A 2 -3.36 -6.42 17.88
N LEU A 3 -4.14 -5.44 17.41
CA LEU A 3 -5.34 -5.63 16.63
C LEU A 3 -4.95 -5.74 15.14
N LEU A 4 -5.19 -6.88 14.52
CA LEU A 4 -5.00 -7.08 13.08
C LEU A 4 -6.33 -6.89 12.35
N PHE A 5 -6.42 -5.84 11.55
CA PHE A 5 -7.56 -5.49 10.72
C PHE A 5 -7.28 -5.81 9.25
N GLY A 6 -8.02 -6.78 8.71
CA GLY A 6 -7.78 -7.37 7.40
C GLY A 6 -7.05 -8.72 7.50
N PHE A 7 -7.78 -9.84 7.35
CA PHE A 7 -7.23 -11.20 7.44
C PHE A 7 -7.25 -11.92 6.09
N GLY A 8 -6.86 -11.18 5.04
CA GLY A 8 -6.60 -11.67 3.70
C GLY A 8 -5.18 -12.26 3.55
N GLY A 9 -4.66 -12.29 2.32
CA GLY A 9 -3.32 -12.85 2.05
C GLY A 9 -2.20 -12.20 2.85
N VAL A 10 -2.15 -10.86 2.89
CA VAL A 10 -1.15 -10.12 3.67
C VAL A 10 -1.34 -10.33 5.17
N GLY A 11 -2.58 -10.22 5.68
CA GLY A 11 -2.85 -10.39 7.11
C GLY A 11 -2.50 -11.77 7.65
N ARG A 12 -2.76 -12.83 6.89
CA ARG A 12 -2.36 -14.20 7.25
C ARG A 12 -0.84 -14.36 7.29
N THR A 13 -0.15 -13.87 6.26
CA THR A 13 1.32 -13.86 6.23
C THR A 13 1.91 -13.04 7.38
N TYR A 14 1.31 -11.88 7.69
CA TYR A 14 1.72 -11.07 8.82
C TYR A 14 1.54 -11.81 10.17
N ALA A 15 0.39 -12.43 10.40
CA ALA A 15 0.12 -13.19 11.61
C ALA A 15 1.13 -14.34 11.80
N GLU A 16 1.43 -15.07 10.74
CA GLU A 16 2.42 -16.15 10.75
C GLU A 16 3.82 -15.62 11.08
N LEU A 17 4.30 -14.61 10.36
CA LEU A 17 5.61 -14.00 10.58
C LEU A 17 5.76 -13.37 11.97
N LEU A 18 4.70 -12.73 12.48
CA LEU A 18 4.68 -12.14 13.82
C LEU A 18 5.00 -13.19 14.88
N TYR A 19 4.34 -14.34 14.84
CA TYR A 19 4.53 -15.42 15.82
C TYR A 19 5.83 -16.19 15.62
N GLN A 20 6.31 -16.34 14.39
CA GLN A 20 7.58 -17.00 14.10
C GLN A 20 8.80 -16.16 14.48
N ARG A 21 8.70 -14.82 14.43
CA ARG A 21 9.87 -13.94 14.50
C ARG A 21 9.91 -13.03 15.71
N THR A 22 8.79 -12.90 16.42
CA THR A 22 8.70 -11.96 17.55
C THR A 22 8.00 -12.61 18.75
N GLY A 23 8.11 -11.98 19.91
CA GLY A 23 7.33 -12.34 21.10
C GLY A 23 5.99 -11.59 21.19
N LEU A 24 5.60 -10.84 20.17
CA LEU A 24 4.37 -10.06 20.16
C LEU A 24 3.15 -10.95 19.90
N LYS A 25 1.99 -10.55 20.43
CA LYS A 25 0.74 -11.30 20.31
C LYS A 25 -0.35 -10.47 19.63
N LEU A 26 -1.18 -11.13 18.85
CA LEU A 26 -2.47 -10.62 18.40
C LEU A 26 -3.46 -10.71 19.56
N CYS A 27 -4.22 -9.65 19.81
CA CYS A 27 -5.35 -9.63 20.76
C CYS A 27 -6.69 -9.47 20.06
N GLY A 28 -6.68 -9.05 18.81
CA GLY A 28 -7.87 -8.95 17.94
C GLY A 28 -7.51 -9.33 16.51
N VAL A 29 -8.40 -10.03 15.84
CA VAL A 29 -8.31 -10.34 14.40
C VAL A 29 -9.66 -10.12 13.76
N PHE A 30 -9.68 -9.33 12.68
CA PHE A 30 -10.89 -8.94 11.97
C PHE A 30 -10.75 -9.19 10.46
N ASP A 31 -11.82 -9.69 9.87
CA ASP A 31 -11.98 -9.80 8.42
C ASP A 31 -13.35 -9.25 7.97
N SER A 32 -13.73 -9.48 6.72
CA SER A 32 -15.02 -9.00 6.18
C SER A 32 -16.25 -9.65 6.81
N GLY A 33 -16.11 -10.74 7.54
CA GLY A 33 -17.20 -11.44 8.24
C GLY A 33 -17.29 -11.14 9.73
N GLY A 34 -16.47 -10.20 10.23
CA GLY A 34 -16.44 -9.80 11.64
C GLY A 34 -15.10 -10.09 12.29
N GLY A 35 -15.07 -10.08 13.62
CA GLY A 35 -13.82 -10.24 14.36
C GLY A 35 -13.95 -10.95 15.68
N VAL A 36 -12.80 -11.36 16.19
CA VAL A 36 -12.63 -12.00 17.48
C VAL A 36 -11.57 -11.29 18.31
N VAL A 37 -11.75 -11.29 19.62
CA VAL A 37 -10.83 -10.68 20.58
C VAL A 37 -10.50 -11.67 21.70
N LYS A 38 -9.27 -11.63 22.18
CA LYS A 38 -8.79 -12.35 23.35
C LYS A 38 -7.89 -11.46 24.19
N LYS A 39 -8.29 -11.15 25.41
CA LYS A 39 -7.68 -10.15 26.27
C LYS A 39 -6.18 -10.42 26.57
N ASP A 40 -5.81 -11.70 26.74
CA ASP A 40 -4.44 -12.13 27.02
C ASP A 40 -3.62 -12.42 25.75
N GLY A 41 -4.21 -12.15 24.57
CA GLY A 41 -3.66 -12.48 23.26
C GLY A 41 -3.86 -13.94 22.88
N PHE A 42 -3.83 -14.20 21.58
CA PHE A 42 -3.96 -15.55 21.03
C PHE A 42 -2.67 -16.34 21.22
N THR A 43 -2.78 -17.65 21.44
CA THR A 43 -1.66 -18.58 21.34
C THR A 43 -1.35 -18.90 19.88
N TRP A 44 -0.20 -19.52 19.62
CA TRP A 44 0.14 -19.93 18.26
C TRP A 44 -0.85 -20.97 17.69
N GLU A 45 -1.33 -21.90 18.53
CA GLU A 45 -2.35 -22.89 18.14
C GLU A 45 -3.66 -22.22 17.71
N GLU A 46 -4.08 -21.21 18.45
CA GLU A 46 -5.28 -20.42 18.10
C GLU A 46 -5.08 -19.63 16.81
N VAL A 47 -3.87 -19.06 16.59
CA VAL A 47 -3.55 -18.37 15.33
C VAL A 47 -3.55 -19.36 14.17
N LYS A 48 -3.03 -20.60 14.33
CA LYS A 48 -3.12 -21.64 13.30
C LYS A 48 -4.58 -21.99 12.96
N ALA A 49 -5.45 -22.04 13.95
CA ALA A 49 -6.89 -22.25 13.73
C ALA A 49 -7.51 -21.10 12.93
N LEU A 50 -7.16 -19.84 13.28
CA LEU A 50 -7.58 -18.66 12.49
C LEU A 50 -7.04 -18.70 11.05
N LEU A 51 -5.78 -19.11 10.85
CA LEU A 51 -5.16 -19.26 9.53
C LEU A 51 -5.88 -20.31 8.68
N SER A 52 -6.48 -21.32 9.29
CA SER A 52 -7.25 -22.38 8.60
C SER A 52 -8.69 -21.98 8.29
N ALA A 53 -9.20 -20.89 8.88
CA ALA A 53 -10.56 -20.42 8.63
C ALA A 53 -10.70 -19.92 7.17
N PRO A 54 -11.84 -20.08 6.50
CA PRO A 54 -12.08 -19.53 5.18
C PRO A 54 -12.04 -17.99 5.20
N ARG A 55 -11.92 -17.37 4.03
CA ARG A 55 -12.03 -15.90 3.92
C ARG A 55 -13.40 -15.43 4.41
N GLY A 56 -13.44 -14.41 5.26
CA GLY A 56 -14.66 -13.95 5.93
C GLY A 56 -15.13 -14.87 7.08
N GLY A 57 -14.29 -15.80 7.52
CA GLY A 57 -14.65 -16.81 8.52
C GLY A 57 -14.06 -16.60 9.91
N VAL A 58 -13.37 -15.49 10.17
CA VAL A 58 -12.72 -15.22 11.47
C VAL A 58 -13.74 -15.29 12.62
N SER A 59 -14.90 -14.66 12.50
CA SER A 59 -15.98 -14.67 13.51
C SER A 59 -16.57 -16.04 13.76
N LYS A 60 -16.38 -17.01 12.86
CA LYS A 60 -16.91 -18.39 12.94
C LYS A 60 -15.82 -19.41 13.29
N SER A 61 -14.60 -18.97 13.57
CA SER A 61 -13.45 -19.85 13.84
C SER A 61 -13.54 -20.63 15.15
N GLY A 62 -14.40 -20.22 16.07
CA GLY A 62 -14.48 -20.78 17.43
C GLY A 62 -13.30 -20.34 18.33
N VAL A 63 -12.46 -19.40 17.86
CA VAL A 63 -11.31 -18.89 18.59
C VAL A 63 -11.63 -17.52 19.15
N GLY A 64 -11.37 -17.29 20.44
CA GLY A 64 -11.62 -16.03 21.12
C GLY A 64 -13.12 -15.72 21.33
N GLY A 65 -13.42 -14.50 21.74
CA GLY A 65 -14.78 -13.96 21.84
C GLY A 65 -15.12 -13.10 20.63
N LEU A 66 -16.38 -13.17 20.16
CA LEU A 66 -16.90 -12.23 19.18
C LEU A 66 -16.82 -10.80 19.72
N ALA A 67 -16.41 -9.86 18.93
CA ALA A 67 -16.24 -8.48 19.36
C ALA A 67 -16.43 -7.48 18.21
N SER A 68 -16.81 -6.27 18.59
CA SER A 68 -16.77 -5.08 17.74
C SER A 68 -15.34 -4.50 17.66
N LEU A 69 -15.11 -3.63 16.70
CA LEU A 69 -13.84 -2.88 16.62
C LEU A 69 -13.62 -1.99 17.86
N ASP A 70 -14.68 -1.40 18.42
CA ASP A 70 -14.57 -0.55 19.59
C ASP A 70 -14.10 -1.33 20.83
N GLU A 71 -14.64 -2.54 21.06
CA GLU A 71 -14.19 -3.45 22.13
C GLU A 71 -12.73 -3.90 21.89
N ALA A 72 -12.34 -4.15 20.65
CA ALA A 72 -10.95 -4.48 20.32
C ALA A 72 -9.98 -3.35 20.65
N LEU A 73 -10.37 -2.09 20.42
CA LEU A 73 -9.55 -0.91 20.75
C LEU A 73 -9.38 -0.68 22.27
N GLU A 74 -10.21 -1.27 23.12
CA GLU A 74 -10.05 -1.23 24.58
C GLU A 74 -8.98 -2.21 25.06
N VAL A 75 -8.74 -3.29 24.31
CA VAL A 75 -7.85 -4.38 24.71
C VAL A 75 -6.46 -4.23 24.05
N CYS A 76 -6.42 -3.76 22.83
CA CYS A 76 -5.20 -3.71 22.02
C CYS A 76 -4.48 -2.37 22.15
N GLN A 77 -3.18 -2.34 21.83
CA GLN A 77 -2.32 -1.15 21.94
C GLN A 77 -1.92 -0.61 20.57
N VAL A 78 -1.93 -1.48 19.56
CA VAL A 78 -1.51 -1.19 18.19
C VAL A 78 -2.56 -1.75 17.24
N VAL A 79 -2.96 -0.95 16.27
CA VAL A 79 -3.78 -1.40 15.13
C VAL A 79 -2.83 -1.64 13.96
N VAL A 80 -2.87 -2.84 13.38
CA VAL A 80 -2.22 -3.16 12.11
C VAL A 80 -3.31 -3.34 11.06
N ASP A 81 -3.39 -2.41 10.11
CA ASP A 81 -4.38 -2.46 9.03
C ASP A 81 -3.75 -2.89 7.71
N VAL A 82 -4.15 -4.06 7.25
CA VAL A 82 -3.82 -4.65 5.95
C VAL A 82 -5.08 -5.05 5.18
N SER A 83 -6.19 -4.37 5.45
CA SER A 83 -7.46 -4.53 4.74
C SER A 83 -7.38 -3.99 3.30
N ALA A 84 -8.36 -4.39 2.48
CA ALA A 84 -8.48 -3.87 1.12
C ALA A 84 -8.84 -2.37 1.13
N PRO A 85 -8.20 -1.55 0.29
CA PRO A 85 -8.48 -0.12 0.23
C PRO A 85 -9.85 0.16 -0.37
N ASN A 86 -10.61 1.04 0.26
CA ASN A 86 -11.84 1.62 -0.26
C ASN A 86 -11.56 3.09 -0.66
N TYR A 87 -11.31 3.32 -1.93
CA TYR A 87 -10.97 4.65 -2.45
C TYR A 87 -12.17 5.59 -2.61
N ASP A 88 -13.40 5.12 -2.38
CA ASP A 88 -14.58 5.98 -2.43
C ASP A 88 -14.75 6.76 -1.11
N THR A 89 -14.55 6.09 0.01
CA THR A 89 -14.82 6.65 1.33
C THR A 89 -13.65 6.58 2.33
N GLY A 90 -12.70 5.70 2.11
CA GLY A 90 -11.65 5.37 3.09
C GLY A 90 -12.12 4.48 4.24
N GLU A 91 -13.44 4.20 4.31
CA GLU A 91 -14.05 3.44 5.41
C GLU A 91 -13.96 1.92 5.23
N PRO A 92 -13.94 1.19 6.30
CA PRO A 92 -14.01 1.59 7.72
C PRO A 92 -12.66 2.02 8.32
N SER A 93 -11.57 1.95 7.58
CA SER A 93 -10.21 2.20 8.06
C SER A 93 -10.01 3.64 8.53
N LEU A 94 -10.59 4.63 7.84
CA LEU A 94 -10.49 6.04 8.22
C LEU A 94 -11.04 6.30 9.63
N SER A 95 -12.25 5.83 9.90
CA SER A 95 -12.87 5.92 11.23
C SER A 95 -12.08 5.13 12.29
N LEU A 96 -11.58 3.94 11.94
CA LEU A 96 -10.75 3.13 12.82
C LEU A 96 -9.47 3.87 13.23
N TYR A 97 -8.77 4.52 12.28
CA TYR A 97 -7.55 5.26 12.58
C TYR A 97 -7.84 6.46 13.50
N LYS A 98 -8.86 7.24 13.20
CA LYS A 98 -9.27 8.38 14.05
C LYS A 98 -9.53 7.93 15.49
N LYS A 99 -10.31 6.87 15.67
CA LYS A 99 -10.62 6.32 17.00
C LYS A 99 -9.36 5.77 17.71
N ALA A 100 -8.53 5.02 17.01
CA ALA A 100 -7.31 4.46 17.58
C ALA A 100 -6.34 5.56 18.03
N LEU A 101 -6.06 6.52 17.14
CA LEU A 101 -5.12 7.61 17.42
C LEU A 101 -5.62 8.54 18.52
N SER A 102 -6.93 8.85 18.59
CA SER A 102 -7.52 9.66 19.68
C SER A 102 -7.45 8.98 21.04
N ARG A 103 -7.45 7.63 21.07
CA ARG A 103 -7.23 6.82 22.30
C ARG A 103 -5.75 6.63 22.61
N GLY A 104 -4.84 7.21 21.84
CA GLY A 104 -3.39 7.10 22.05
C GLY A 104 -2.77 5.78 21.57
N LEU A 105 -3.50 4.95 20.81
CA LEU A 105 -2.94 3.75 20.18
C LEU A 105 -2.04 4.12 19.01
N ALA A 106 -1.15 3.21 18.62
CA ALA A 106 -0.41 3.31 17.37
C ALA A 106 -1.20 2.65 16.23
N VAL A 107 -1.07 3.21 15.04
CA VAL A 107 -1.62 2.64 13.79
C VAL A 107 -0.47 2.35 12.84
N VAL A 108 -0.37 1.11 12.39
CA VAL A 108 0.57 0.66 11.34
C VAL A 108 -0.28 0.20 10.16
N THR A 109 -0.05 0.75 8.98
CA THR A 109 -0.95 0.45 7.85
C THR A 109 -0.24 0.20 6.54
N ALA A 110 -0.78 -0.75 5.75
CA ALA A 110 -0.54 -0.92 4.33
C ALA A 110 -1.73 -0.45 3.48
N ASN A 111 -2.86 -0.07 4.12
CA ASN A 111 -4.03 0.44 3.42
C ASN A 111 -3.82 1.90 3.02
N LYS A 112 -3.88 2.16 1.73
CA LYS A 112 -3.59 3.48 1.15
C LYS A 112 -4.77 4.45 1.19
N ALA A 113 -6.01 3.93 1.21
CA ALA A 113 -7.19 4.75 1.00
C ALA A 113 -7.37 5.88 2.03
N PRO A 114 -7.27 5.65 3.36
CA PRO A 114 -7.38 6.74 4.33
C PRO A 114 -6.32 7.83 4.14
N LEU A 115 -5.10 7.43 3.74
CA LEU A 115 -3.98 8.36 3.52
C LEU A 115 -4.12 9.15 2.22
N ALA A 116 -4.70 8.54 1.18
CA ALA A 116 -4.91 9.19 -0.11
C ALA A 116 -6.11 10.16 -0.11
N LEU A 117 -7.12 9.87 0.72
CA LEU A 117 -8.36 10.64 0.78
C LEU A 117 -8.35 11.72 1.87
N ALA A 118 -7.77 11.43 3.02
CA ALA A 118 -7.93 12.24 4.23
C ALA A 118 -6.65 12.26 5.10
N PHE A 119 -5.47 12.41 4.48
CA PHE A 119 -4.19 12.39 5.21
C PHE A 119 -4.17 13.34 6.40
N GLY A 120 -4.64 14.59 6.22
CA GLY A 120 -4.66 15.60 7.27
C GLY A 120 -5.49 15.23 8.50
N GLU A 121 -6.50 14.36 8.33
CA GLU A 121 -7.36 13.91 9.42
C GLU A 121 -6.76 12.79 10.26
N VAL A 122 -5.76 12.08 9.72
CA VAL A 122 -5.09 10.96 10.38
C VAL A 122 -3.59 11.20 10.60
N ALA A 123 -3.05 12.33 10.15
CA ALA A 123 -1.64 12.69 10.33
C ALA A 123 -1.31 12.76 11.83
N HIS A 124 -0.49 11.83 12.30
CA HIS A 124 -0.16 11.71 13.71
C HIS A 124 1.22 11.04 13.90
N LYS A 125 1.93 11.38 14.98
CA LYS A 125 3.25 10.79 15.31
C LYS A 125 3.22 9.27 15.55
N ARG A 126 2.05 8.71 15.86
CA ARG A 126 1.82 7.26 16.04
C ARG A 126 1.20 6.60 14.82
N LEU A 127 1.18 7.26 13.65
CA LEU A 127 0.76 6.66 12.38
C LEU A 127 1.98 6.25 11.58
N PHE A 128 2.08 4.95 11.28
CA PHE A 128 3.16 4.32 10.54
C PHE A 128 2.60 3.70 9.26
N TYR A 129 3.10 4.12 8.11
CA TYR A 129 2.54 3.74 6.80
C TYR A 129 3.59 3.38 5.75
N LYS A 130 4.74 2.89 6.19
CA LYS A 130 5.88 2.50 5.32
C LYS A 130 5.45 1.57 4.19
N ALA A 131 4.64 0.55 4.50
CA ALA A 131 4.22 -0.46 3.53
C ALA A 131 3.25 0.05 2.45
N THR A 132 2.72 1.27 2.57
CA THR A 132 1.75 1.81 1.60
C THR A 132 2.37 2.17 0.26
N VAL A 133 3.67 2.48 0.23
CA VAL A 133 4.40 2.83 -1.00
C VAL A 133 5.65 1.96 -1.13
N MET A 134 5.71 1.16 -2.19
CA MET A 134 6.78 0.21 -2.48
C MET A 134 6.95 -0.91 -1.43
N ALA A 135 5.89 -1.29 -0.73
CA ALA A 135 5.87 -2.42 0.21
C ALA A 135 7.07 -2.43 1.18
N GLY A 136 7.95 -3.43 1.11
CA GLY A 136 9.15 -3.53 1.95
C GLY A 136 10.31 -2.61 1.58
N THR A 137 10.27 -1.97 0.40
CA THR A 137 11.30 -1.00 -0.01
C THR A 137 11.13 0.30 0.78
N PRO A 138 12.15 0.82 1.50
CA PRO A 138 12.00 1.85 2.53
C PRO A 138 11.88 3.27 1.95
N LEU A 139 11.00 3.48 0.96
CA LEU A 139 10.83 4.77 0.31
C LEU A 139 10.27 5.84 1.26
N VAL A 140 9.22 5.49 2.03
CA VAL A 140 8.60 6.44 2.99
C VAL A 140 9.60 6.83 4.09
N ASP A 141 10.41 5.88 4.57
CA ASP A 141 11.44 6.14 5.57
C ASP A 141 12.54 7.06 5.02
N LEU A 142 12.95 6.82 3.77
CA LEU A 142 13.89 7.69 3.07
C LEU A 142 13.34 9.11 2.94
N LEU A 143 12.10 9.28 2.50
CA LEU A 143 11.47 10.61 2.35
C LEU A 143 11.38 11.35 3.69
N ARG A 144 11.06 10.65 4.78
CA ARG A 144 11.03 11.22 6.13
C ARG A 144 12.41 11.59 6.67
N GLY A 145 13.44 10.83 6.26
CA GLY A 145 14.83 11.05 6.66
C GLY A 145 15.58 12.05 5.78
N LEU A 146 15.00 12.51 4.66
CA LEU A 146 15.60 13.57 3.88
C LEU A 146 15.69 14.82 4.75
N PRO A 147 16.91 15.35 5.01
CA PRO A 147 17.07 16.57 5.79
C PRO A 147 16.33 17.73 5.09
N PRO A 148 16.32 18.95 5.64
CA PRO A 148 15.56 20.08 5.09
C PRO A 148 15.93 20.46 3.65
N GLN A 149 16.44 19.52 2.89
CA GLN A 149 16.65 19.59 1.45
C GLN A 149 15.30 19.72 0.77
N ARG A 150 15.20 20.69 -0.05
CA ARG A 150 14.01 20.91 -0.86
C ARG A 150 13.94 19.86 -1.95
N VAL A 151 12.96 18.97 -1.87
CA VAL A 151 12.62 18.09 -2.97
C VAL A 151 11.95 18.92 -4.06
N ILE A 152 12.47 18.84 -5.29
CA ILE A 152 11.98 19.57 -6.46
C ILE A 152 10.97 18.73 -7.22
N ARG A 153 11.30 17.46 -7.44
CA ARG A 153 10.48 16.55 -8.24
C ARG A 153 10.62 15.13 -7.73
N VAL A 154 9.51 14.40 -7.82
CA VAL A 154 9.49 12.94 -7.67
C VAL A 154 8.83 12.36 -8.92
N ARG A 155 9.43 11.33 -9.54
CA ARG A 155 8.79 10.55 -10.59
C ARG A 155 9.07 9.07 -10.39
N GLY A 156 8.13 8.22 -10.79
CA GLY A 156 8.36 6.80 -10.57
C GLY A 156 7.33 5.88 -11.19
N ILE A 157 7.74 4.64 -11.34
CA ILE A 157 6.89 3.51 -11.62
C ILE A 157 6.43 2.97 -10.27
N LEU A 158 5.19 3.28 -9.90
CA LEU A 158 4.61 2.98 -8.58
C LEU A 158 3.63 1.80 -8.59
N ASN A 159 3.39 1.21 -9.77
CA ASN A 159 2.46 0.08 -9.91
C ASN A 159 3.11 -1.04 -10.72
N GLY A 160 3.31 -2.20 -10.08
CA GLY A 160 3.97 -3.35 -10.69
C GLY A 160 3.14 -4.03 -11.76
N SER A 161 1.79 -4.01 -11.66
CA SER A 161 0.89 -4.63 -12.64
C SER A 161 0.98 -3.92 -13.99
N THR A 162 0.90 -2.59 -13.98
CA THR A 162 1.03 -1.79 -15.20
C THR A 162 2.44 -1.83 -15.78
N ASN A 163 3.48 -1.88 -14.93
CA ASN A 163 4.84 -2.04 -15.43
C ASN A 163 5.08 -3.41 -16.06
N TYR A 164 4.49 -4.48 -15.52
CA TYR A 164 4.51 -5.80 -16.14
C TYR A 164 3.89 -5.76 -17.54
N ILE A 165 2.68 -5.23 -17.67
CA ILE A 165 1.99 -5.10 -18.95
C ILE A 165 2.85 -4.34 -19.97
N MET A 166 3.38 -3.18 -19.58
CA MET A 166 4.22 -2.37 -20.47
C MET A 166 5.54 -3.05 -20.85
N THR A 167 6.12 -3.83 -19.93
CA THR A 167 7.32 -4.63 -20.24
C THR A 167 7.02 -5.69 -21.29
N ARG A 168 5.90 -6.44 -21.13
CA ARG A 168 5.47 -7.45 -22.10
C ARG A 168 5.22 -6.84 -23.49
N VAL A 169 4.61 -5.65 -23.53
CA VAL A 169 4.33 -4.97 -24.80
C VAL A 169 5.62 -4.52 -25.50
N TYR A 170 6.50 -3.80 -24.81
CA TYR A 170 7.61 -3.12 -25.47
C TYR A 170 8.93 -3.89 -25.49
N LYS A 171 9.14 -4.79 -24.54
CA LYS A 171 10.35 -5.62 -24.49
C LYS A 171 10.13 -6.97 -25.17
N ASP A 172 8.96 -7.60 -24.91
CA ASP A 172 8.69 -8.95 -25.36
C ASP A 172 7.82 -9.00 -26.62
N GLY A 173 7.31 -7.86 -27.10
CA GLY A 173 6.57 -7.74 -28.37
C GLY A 173 5.13 -8.30 -28.33
N VAL A 174 4.56 -8.49 -27.15
CA VAL A 174 3.20 -9.00 -26.96
C VAL A 174 2.18 -7.88 -27.15
N SER A 175 0.97 -8.18 -27.65
CA SER A 175 -0.08 -7.17 -27.73
C SER A 175 -0.53 -6.70 -26.34
N PHE A 176 -1.08 -5.48 -26.27
CA PHE A 176 -1.54 -4.92 -24.99
C PHE A 176 -2.64 -5.78 -24.36
N GLU A 177 -3.60 -6.22 -25.17
CA GLU A 177 -4.71 -7.07 -24.75
C GLU A 177 -4.24 -8.41 -24.22
N GLU A 178 -3.23 -8.99 -24.85
CA GLU A 178 -2.63 -10.24 -24.43
C GLU A 178 -1.83 -10.07 -23.13
N ALA A 179 -1.04 -9.02 -23.00
CA ALA A 179 -0.31 -8.71 -21.78
C ALA A 179 -1.26 -8.49 -20.57
N VAL A 180 -2.40 -7.83 -20.80
CA VAL A 180 -3.46 -7.67 -19.77
C VAL A 180 -4.07 -9.01 -19.38
N ARG A 181 -4.34 -9.90 -20.36
CA ARG A 181 -4.87 -11.24 -20.09
C ARG A 181 -3.90 -12.07 -19.28
N GLU A 182 -2.63 -12.13 -19.67
CA GLU A 182 -1.58 -12.84 -18.94
C GLU A 182 -1.44 -12.32 -17.50
N ALA A 183 -1.42 -11.00 -17.32
CA ALA A 183 -1.31 -10.40 -16.00
C ALA A 183 -2.48 -10.80 -15.07
N ARG A 184 -3.69 -10.99 -15.61
CA ARG A 184 -4.85 -11.50 -14.86
C ARG A 184 -4.68 -12.98 -14.51
N GLU A 185 -4.31 -13.81 -15.47
CA GLU A 185 -4.12 -15.26 -15.28
C GLU A 185 -3.04 -15.56 -14.24
N MET A 186 -1.99 -14.77 -14.22
CA MET A 186 -0.91 -14.84 -13.24
C MET A 186 -1.25 -14.24 -11.86
N GLY A 187 -2.43 -13.60 -11.71
CA GLY A 187 -2.82 -12.91 -10.48
C GLY A 187 -1.98 -11.66 -10.16
N ILE A 188 -1.29 -11.10 -11.16
CA ILE A 188 -0.54 -9.83 -11.06
C ILE A 188 -1.52 -8.66 -11.12
N LEU A 189 -2.58 -8.79 -11.93
CA LEU A 189 -3.63 -7.80 -12.07
C LEU A 189 -4.90 -8.29 -11.34
N GLU A 190 -5.49 -7.41 -10.56
CA GLU A 190 -6.73 -7.68 -9.82
C GLU A 190 -7.91 -7.98 -10.79
N PRO A 191 -8.94 -8.73 -10.35
CA PRO A 191 -10.13 -9.00 -11.17
C PRO A 191 -10.81 -7.71 -11.68
N ASN A 192 -10.81 -6.65 -10.87
CA ASN A 192 -11.19 -5.30 -11.31
C ASN A 192 -9.92 -4.46 -11.60
N PRO A 193 -9.45 -4.43 -12.84
CA PRO A 193 -8.19 -3.79 -13.19
C PRO A 193 -8.26 -2.26 -13.25
N ARG A 194 -9.44 -1.65 -13.02
CA ARG A 194 -9.64 -0.20 -13.13
C ARG A 194 -8.71 0.57 -12.21
N LEU A 195 -8.49 0.08 -10.98
CA LEU A 195 -7.60 0.73 -10.00
C LEU A 195 -6.15 0.85 -10.51
N ASP A 196 -5.70 -0.13 -11.29
CA ASP A 196 -4.38 -0.14 -11.89
C ASP A 196 -4.36 0.64 -13.21
N LEU A 197 -5.23 0.27 -14.17
CA LEU A 197 -5.21 0.80 -15.54
C LEU A 197 -5.71 2.25 -15.65
N GLU A 198 -6.60 2.71 -14.75
CA GLU A 198 -7.03 4.11 -14.66
C GLU A 198 -6.15 4.95 -13.73
N GLY A 199 -5.07 4.36 -13.17
CA GLY A 199 -4.05 5.06 -12.40
C GLY A 199 -4.43 5.43 -10.97
N VAL A 200 -5.45 4.81 -10.38
CA VAL A 200 -5.89 5.12 -9.01
C VAL A 200 -4.85 4.69 -7.98
N ASP A 201 -4.32 3.46 -8.08
CA ASP A 201 -3.29 2.96 -7.15
C ASP A 201 -1.98 3.77 -7.21
N PRO A 202 -1.37 4.04 -8.38
CA PRO A 202 -0.19 4.89 -8.43
C PRO A 202 -0.45 6.34 -8.02
N ALA A 203 -1.66 6.90 -8.27
CA ALA A 203 -2.03 8.23 -7.80
C ALA A 203 -2.15 8.29 -6.27
N ALA A 204 -2.77 7.28 -5.65
CA ALA A 204 -2.84 7.19 -4.19
C ALA A 204 -1.44 7.13 -3.56
N LYS A 205 -0.52 6.38 -4.15
CA LYS A 205 0.88 6.34 -3.70
C LYS A 205 1.57 7.69 -3.87
N LEU A 206 1.32 8.39 -4.98
CA LEU A 206 1.87 9.73 -5.22
C LEU A 206 1.37 10.75 -4.19
N VAL A 207 0.09 10.70 -3.83
CA VAL A 207 -0.49 11.52 -2.76
C VAL A 207 0.18 11.25 -1.42
N ILE A 208 0.43 9.98 -1.09
CA ILE A 208 1.13 9.61 0.15
C ILE A 208 2.56 10.16 0.15
N ILE A 209 3.27 10.08 -0.98
CA ILE A 209 4.61 10.69 -1.15
C ILE A 209 4.53 12.21 -0.93
N ALA A 210 3.61 12.89 -1.60
CA ALA A 210 3.41 14.33 -1.49
C ALA A 210 3.14 14.76 -0.04
N ASN A 211 2.25 14.06 0.64
CA ASN A 211 1.89 14.37 2.02
C ASN A 211 3.00 14.02 3.02
N THR A 212 3.82 12.99 2.74
CA THR A 212 5.03 12.70 3.51
C THR A 212 6.05 13.85 3.41
N LEU A 213 6.07 14.56 2.27
CA LEU A 213 6.88 15.75 2.02
C LEU A 213 6.19 17.06 2.48
N GLY A 214 5.09 16.98 3.21
CA GLY A 214 4.37 18.12 3.78
C GLY A 214 3.47 18.90 2.81
N ARG A 215 3.03 18.28 1.71
CA ARG A 215 2.23 18.93 0.66
C ARG A 215 0.74 18.68 0.82
N GLY A 216 -0.08 19.10 1.48
CA GLY A 216 -1.53 18.88 1.68
C GLY A 216 -2.33 18.49 0.42
N MET A 217 -1.97 17.36 -0.20
CA MET A 217 -2.55 16.88 -1.46
C MET A 217 -3.60 15.80 -1.20
N ALA A 218 -4.64 15.75 -2.02
CA ALA A 218 -5.67 14.71 -2.04
C ALA A 218 -5.70 13.98 -3.39
N LEU A 219 -6.34 12.81 -3.44
CA LEU A 219 -6.39 11.98 -4.65
C LEU A 219 -7.02 12.70 -5.86
N ARG A 220 -7.98 13.59 -5.62
CA ARG A 220 -8.62 14.41 -6.66
C ARG A 220 -7.68 15.44 -7.31
N ASP A 221 -6.57 15.77 -6.65
CA ASP A 221 -5.60 16.77 -7.13
C ASP A 221 -4.59 16.16 -8.13
N VAL A 222 -4.63 14.83 -8.31
CA VAL A 222 -3.76 14.12 -9.24
C VAL A 222 -4.46 13.93 -10.59
N GLU A 223 -3.90 14.54 -11.65
CA GLU A 223 -4.36 14.30 -13.02
C GLU A 223 -4.03 12.86 -13.43
N ARG A 224 -5.01 12.13 -13.96
CA ARG A 224 -4.83 10.73 -14.38
C ARG A 224 -5.27 10.52 -15.82
N LYS A 225 -4.42 9.86 -16.59
CA LYS A 225 -4.75 9.36 -17.92
C LYS A 225 -4.69 7.83 -17.88
N PRO A 226 -5.64 7.13 -18.48
CA PRO A 226 -5.61 5.67 -18.55
C PRO A 226 -4.31 5.16 -19.20
N LEU A 227 -3.90 3.95 -18.81
CA LEU A 227 -2.76 3.30 -19.42
C LEU A 227 -3.09 2.92 -20.87
N GLU A 228 -2.36 3.52 -21.80
CA GLU A 228 -2.40 3.23 -23.22
C GLU A 228 -0.97 3.12 -23.75
N PRO A 229 -0.66 2.15 -24.64
CA PRO A 229 0.65 2.08 -25.29
C PRO A 229 0.91 3.29 -26.17
N ARG A 230 2.08 3.94 -26.02
CA ARG A 230 2.44 5.13 -26.79
C ARG A 230 3.88 5.10 -27.24
N GLY A 231 4.14 4.50 -28.41
CA GLY A 231 5.48 4.43 -28.99
C GLY A 231 6.35 3.30 -28.40
N PRO A 232 7.63 3.20 -28.80
CA PRO A 232 8.44 2.00 -28.61
C PRO A 232 8.90 1.79 -27.17
N VAL A 233 8.97 2.84 -26.35
CA VAL A 233 9.33 2.74 -24.93
C VAL A 233 8.38 3.61 -24.14
N THR A 234 7.42 2.97 -23.49
CA THR A 234 6.40 3.65 -22.68
C THR A 234 6.35 3.01 -21.31
N ARG A 235 6.26 3.84 -20.31
CA ARG A 235 6.02 3.44 -18.93
C ARG A 235 4.84 4.25 -18.38
N TYR A 236 4.18 3.71 -17.36
CA TYR A 236 3.10 4.41 -16.66
C TYR A 236 3.71 5.08 -15.44
N LEU A 237 3.92 6.40 -15.53
CA LEU A 237 4.61 7.17 -14.51
C LEU A 237 3.65 7.95 -13.63
N ALA A 238 3.92 7.91 -12.33
CA ALA A 238 3.46 8.88 -11.36
C ALA A 238 4.51 9.99 -11.25
N GLN A 239 4.11 11.24 -11.39
CA GLN A 239 4.99 12.39 -11.43
C GLN A 239 4.46 13.49 -10.50
N LEU A 240 5.33 14.04 -9.66
CA LEU A 240 5.08 15.14 -8.75
C LEU A 240 6.11 16.23 -8.98
N ASP A 241 5.69 17.35 -9.52
CA ASP A 241 6.46 18.58 -9.60
C ASP A 241 6.10 19.48 -8.40
N LEU A 242 7.01 19.56 -7.45
CA LEU A 242 6.80 20.34 -6.23
C LEU A 242 7.02 21.84 -6.44
N ALA A 243 7.75 22.24 -7.47
CA ALA A 243 7.94 23.62 -7.83
C ALA A 243 6.72 24.19 -8.59
N GLY A 244 6.18 23.42 -9.54
CA GLY A 244 5.01 23.80 -10.33
C GLY A 244 3.67 23.39 -9.69
N GLY A 245 3.67 22.64 -8.59
CA GLY A 245 2.46 22.20 -7.90
C GLY A 245 1.62 21.17 -8.69
N ARG A 246 2.22 20.46 -9.66
CA ARG A 246 1.52 19.51 -10.52
C ARG A 246 1.76 18.07 -10.08
N ALA A 247 0.71 17.26 -10.13
CA ALA A 247 0.79 15.84 -9.91
C ALA A 247 0.03 15.10 -11.02
N SER A 248 0.67 14.11 -11.65
CA SER A 248 0.03 13.33 -12.72
C SER A 248 0.40 11.85 -12.65
N VAL A 249 -0.48 11.02 -13.22
CA VAL A 249 -0.22 9.62 -13.54
C VAL A 249 -0.62 9.41 -15.00
N GLU A 250 0.36 9.11 -15.84
CA GLU A 250 0.13 9.03 -17.27
C GLU A 250 1.16 8.13 -17.98
N PRO A 251 0.80 7.62 -19.19
CA PRO A 251 1.77 6.97 -20.06
C PRO A 251 2.83 7.98 -20.53
N VAL A 252 4.10 7.65 -20.35
CA VAL A 252 5.23 8.49 -20.74
C VAL A 252 6.23 7.69 -21.57
N ARG A 253 6.71 8.26 -22.66
CA ARG A 253 7.83 7.70 -23.42
C ARG A 253 9.13 8.05 -22.71
N LEU A 254 9.80 7.06 -22.16
CA LEU A 254 11.11 7.23 -21.54
C LEU A 254 12.23 7.17 -22.62
N ALA A 255 13.29 7.94 -22.41
CA ALA A 255 14.52 7.78 -23.16
C ALA A 255 15.17 6.41 -22.86
N PRO A 256 15.93 5.80 -23.79
CA PRO A 256 16.53 4.47 -23.58
C PRO A 256 17.42 4.37 -22.36
N ASP A 257 18.09 5.44 -21.98
CA ASP A 257 19.00 5.57 -20.84
C ASP A 257 18.35 6.08 -19.55
N ASP A 258 17.02 6.26 -19.55
CA ASP A 258 16.31 6.76 -18.38
C ASP A 258 16.44 5.78 -17.19
N PRO A 259 16.85 6.26 -16.01
CA PRO A 259 17.08 5.41 -14.84
C PRO A 259 15.84 4.69 -14.33
N LEU A 260 14.63 5.10 -14.76
CA LEU A 260 13.38 4.45 -14.40
C LEU A 260 13.06 3.22 -15.29
N HIS A 261 13.94 2.85 -16.22
CA HIS A 261 13.79 1.57 -16.91
C HIS A 261 13.99 0.41 -15.95
N VAL A 262 12.88 -0.13 -15.46
CA VAL A 262 12.79 -1.37 -14.70
C VAL A 262 11.75 -2.27 -15.34
N ASP A 263 11.97 -3.58 -15.27
CA ASP A 263 11.16 -4.56 -15.97
C ASP A 263 10.16 -5.28 -15.05
N TYR A 264 9.14 -5.81 -15.69
CA TYR A 264 8.09 -6.64 -15.09
C TYR A 264 7.45 -5.97 -13.87
N THR A 265 7.41 -6.62 -12.74
CA THR A 265 6.72 -6.10 -11.54
C THR A 265 7.58 -5.17 -10.67
N MET A 266 8.78 -4.82 -11.14
CA MET A 266 9.66 -3.91 -10.40
C MET A 266 9.14 -2.47 -10.39
N ASN A 267 9.36 -1.79 -9.29
CA ASN A 267 9.11 -0.36 -9.13
C ASN A 267 10.44 0.41 -9.08
N ALA A 268 10.42 1.65 -9.52
CA ALA A 268 11.54 2.57 -9.41
C ALA A 268 11.02 3.98 -9.14
N VAL A 269 11.70 4.72 -8.28
CA VAL A 269 11.39 6.11 -7.95
C VAL A 269 12.65 6.94 -7.98
N GLU A 270 12.59 8.04 -8.71
CA GLU A 270 13.62 9.08 -8.73
C GLU A 270 13.13 10.28 -7.90
N ILE A 271 13.96 10.73 -6.99
CA ILE A 271 13.74 11.90 -6.14
C ILE A 271 14.83 12.91 -6.47
N VAL A 272 14.44 14.05 -7.02
CA VAL A 272 15.34 15.15 -7.35
C VAL A 272 15.24 16.22 -6.27
N THR A 273 16.37 16.53 -5.67
CA THR A 273 16.49 17.63 -4.68
C THR A 273 17.38 18.75 -5.24
N GLU A 274 17.53 19.84 -4.50
CA GLU A 274 18.40 20.96 -4.90
C GLU A 274 19.88 20.55 -5.06
N VAL A 275 20.31 19.47 -4.41
CA VAL A 275 21.72 19.09 -4.36
C VAL A 275 21.99 17.66 -4.85
N ASN A 276 20.99 16.80 -4.89
CA ASN A 276 21.15 15.38 -5.24
C ASN A 276 19.98 14.83 -6.03
N THR A 277 20.24 13.75 -6.75
CA THR A 277 19.21 12.86 -7.28
C THR A 277 19.37 11.49 -6.63
N VAL A 278 18.29 10.99 -6.03
CA VAL A 278 18.24 9.67 -5.39
C VAL A 278 17.35 8.76 -6.21
N LEU A 279 17.87 7.58 -6.54
CA LEU A 279 17.13 6.55 -7.24
C LEU A 279 16.90 5.36 -6.32
N VAL A 280 15.62 4.97 -6.14
CA VAL A 280 15.22 3.81 -5.35
C VAL A 280 14.58 2.80 -6.28
N LYS A 281 15.09 1.56 -6.29
CA LYS A 281 14.53 0.45 -7.06
C LYS A 281 14.22 -0.71 -6.12
N GLY A 282 13.09 -1.37 -6.33
CA GLY A 282 12.70 -2.50 -5.51
C GLY A 282 11.35 -3.07 -5.90
N LYS A 283 10.92 -4.11 -5.20
CA LYS A 283 9.57 -4.64 -5.36
C LYS A 283 8.54 -3.64 -4.83
N GLY A 284 7.47 -3.43 -5.60
CA GLY A 284 6.38 -2.52 -5.25
C GLY A 284 5.24 -3.17 -4.50
N ALA A 285 5.20 -4.51 -4.45
CA ALA A 285 4.15 -5.31 -3.84
C ALA A 285 4.70 -6.67 -3.41
N GLY A 286 3.86 -7.45 -2.71
CA GLY A 286 4.16 -8.79 -2.26
C GLY A 286 3.67 -9.02 -0.83
N ARG A 287 3.13 -10.22 -0.56
CA ARG A 287 2.57 -10.53 0.77
C ARG A 287 3.65 -10.50 1.85
N ALA A 288 4.78 -11.15 1.59
CA ALA A 288 5.91 -11.18 2.51
C ALA A 288 6.55 -9.80 2.66
N GLU A 289 6.80 -9.11 1.55
CA GLU A 289 7.40 -7.77 1.52
C GLU A 289 6.56 -6.76 2.31
N THR A 290 5.23 -6.78 2.12
CA THR A 290 4.31 -5.89 2.85
C THR A 290 4.23 -6.24 4.33
N SER A 291 4.23 -7.55 4.66
CA SER A 291 4.11 -8.01 6.04
C SER A 291 5.38 -7.77 6.87
N MET A 292 6.53 -7.63 6.21
CA MET A 292 7.83 -7.41 6.85
C MET A 292 8.21 -5.93 6.97
N ALA A 293 7.47 -5.05 6.30
CA ALA A 293 7.69 -3.60 6.33
C ALA A 293 7.23 -2.97 7.64
#